data_26b75ca74a61f5892eb0fbd5153e122f
#
_entry.id   26b75ca74a61f5892eb0fbd5153e122f
#
_cell.length_a   1.000
_cell.length_b   1.000
_cell.length_c   1.000
_cell.angle_alpha   90.00
_cell.angle_beta   90.00
_cell.angle_gamma   90.00
#
_symmetry.space_group_name_H-M   'P 1'
#
loop_
_entity.id
_entity.type
_entity.pdbx_description
1 polymer ?
#
loop_
_entity_poly.entity_id
_entity_poly.type
_entity_poly.pdbx_seq_one_letter_code
_entity_poly.pdbx_strand_id
1 'polypeptide(L)'
;MTNATLAGIAPGADLLSLETPVPIVDLDRLEANLARMASYTASHDLALRPHVKTHKTPWIGARQAALGAVGLTCATPHEAEEMSAVAGDILVAYPPVGSGRLKRLMGLPSGVRLTVTLDSAAAVQGLADAARAARRQVGVYVELDFGMRRVGVATAGDAIDIARLVATQSSLEYRGIAFYPGHIRSGVAMQDEAIARLRRDVAAAREAFDRAGVAVPVISGGSTPTGWRAHETGATEVRPGTYVFNDRTTAMLGACSWDDCALSVLATVVSTAVPGQAVIDAGSKALGREPLHGEGDGFGILMAHPDVVVKGMSEEHGLLDLSRTDWRPVVGEVVRVIPNHVCIVVHLSDRLTGVRGDVVEQEWIVAARGR
;
A
#
# COMPACT_ATOMS: atom_id res chain seq x y z
N MET A 1 10.63 -33.18 -1.59
CA MET A 1 11.62 -32.11 -1.79
C MET A 1 11.61 -31.29 -0.51
N THR A 2 12.66 -31.40 0.28
CA THR A 2 12.84 -30.70 1.54
C THR A 2 12.99 -29.20 1.22
N ASN A 3 12.01 -28.39 1.66
CA ASN A 3 12.20 -26.95 1.73
C ASN A 3 13.43 -26.68 2.59
N ALA A 4 14.55 -26.31 1.96
CA ALA A 4 15.65 -25.69 2.68
C ALA A 4 15.07 -24.39 3.24
N THR A 5 14.83 -24.37 4.53
CA THR A 5 14.54 -23.12 5.26
C THR A 5 15.80 -22.29 5.10
N LEU A 6 15.75 -21.26 4.26
CA LEU A 6 16.81 -20.27 4.19
C LEU A 6 17.02 -19.76 5.63
N ALA A 7 18.21 -19.95 6.17
CA ALA A 7 18.55 -19.47 7.51
C ALA A 7 18.30 -17.94 7.51
N GLY A 8 17.47 -17.47 8.44
CA GLY A 8 17.22 -16.04 8.60
C GLY A 8 18.47 -15.30 9.05
N ILE A 9 18.52 -14.00 8.78
CA ILE A 9 19.61 -13.14 9.26
C ILE A 9 19.51 -13.05 10.79
N ALA A 10 20.60 -13.33 11.47
CA ALA A 10 20.63 -13.31 12.94
C ALA A 10 20.51 -11.88 13.47
N PRO A 11 19.70 -11.63 14.51
CA PRO A 11 19.74 -10.37 15.23
C PRO A 11 21.17 -10.06 15.74
N GLY A 12 21.58 -8.79 15.63
CA GLY A 12 22.94 -8.34 15.98
C GLY A 12 23.94 -8.41 14.82
N ALA A 13 23.55 -8.90 13.64
CA ALA A 13 24.41 -8.85 12.45
C ALA A 13 24.64 -7.39 12.01
N ASP A 14 25.86 -7.13 11.53
CA ASP A 14 26.22 -5.86 10.91
C ASP A 14 25.55 -5.77 9.51
N LEU A 15 24.93 -4.64 9.22
CA LEU A 15 24.30 -4.35 7.95
C LEU A 15 25.24 -4.59 6.75
N LEU A 16 26.51 -4.20 6.88
CA LEU A 16 27.51 -4.33 5.83
C LEU A 16 27.96 -5.78 5.57
N SER A 17 27.61 -6.70 6.49
CA SER A 17 27.92 -8.14 6.32
C SER A 17 26.83 -8.92 5.58
N LEU A 18 25.73 -8.27 5.22
CA LEU A 18 24.60 -8.95 4.57
C LEU A 18 24.90 -9.24 3.09
N GLU A 19 24.42 -10.39 2.62
CA GLU A 19 24.41 -10.70 1.19
C GLU A 19 23.39 -9.79 0.48
N THR A 20 23.86 -9.08 -0.54
CA THR A 20 23.04 -8.15 -1.33
C THR A 20 22.54 -8.80 -2.64
N PRO A 21 21.43 -8.32 -3.24
CA PRO A 21 20.59 -7.22 -2.78
C PRO A 21 19.58 -7.65 -1.70
N VAL A 22 19.36 -6.83 -0.69
CA VAL A 22 18.40 -7.12 0.39
C VAL A 22 17.56 -5.90 0.78
N PRO A 23 16.21 -6.03 0.95
CA PRO A 23 15.37 -4.93 1.41
C PRO A 23 15.56 -4.67 2.90
N ILE A 24 15.93 -3.45 3.22
CA ILE A 24 16.18 -2.97 4.58
C ILE A 24 15.05 -2.03 5.00
N VAL A 25 14.53 -2.23 6.20
CA VAL A 25 13.55 -1.35 6.83
C VAL A 25 14.16 -0.70 8.06
N ASP A 26 14.32 0.59 8.03
CA ASP A 26 14.69 1.41 9.18
C ASP A 26 13.49 1.45 10.15
N LEU A 27 13.67 0.86 11.32
CA LEU A 27 12.58 0.68 12.30
C LEU A 27 12.20 1.99 12.97
N ASP A 28 13.12 2.92 13.18
CA ASP A 28 12.81 4.22 13.77
C ASP A 28 11.94 5.05 12.83
N ARG A 29 12.28 5.06 11.53
CA ARG A 29 11.48 5.74 10.49
C ARG A 29 10.13 5.08 10.31
N LEU A 30 10.06 3.75 10.30
CA LEU A 30 8.80 2.99 10.21
C LEU A 30 7.87 3.35 11.38
N GLU A 31 8.38 3.29 12.61
CA GLU A 31 7.60 3.57 13.82
C GLU A 31 7.13 5.03 13.85
N ALA A 32 7.98 5.97 13.45
CA ALA A 32 7.62 7.38 13.31
C ALA A 32 6.50 7.59 12.25
N ASN A 33 6.59 6.92 11.11
CA ASN A 33 5.56 6.99 10.06
C ASN A 33 4.21 6.44 10.54
N LEU A 34 4.23 5.31 11.23
CA LEU A 34 3.01 4.70 11.81
C LEU A 34 2.36 5.63 12.83
N ALA A 35 3.14 6.16 13.77
CA ALA A 35 2.65 7.05 14.83
C ALA A 35 2.10 8.37 14.25
N ARG A 36 2.78 8.96 13.27
CA ARG A 36 2.37 10.21 12.62
C ARG A 36 1.03 10.07 11.89
N MET A 37 0.82 8.99 11.15
CA MET A 37 -0.46 8.75 10.45
C MET A 37 -1.59 8.49 11.45
N ALA A 38 -1.35 7.71 12.51
CA ALA A 38 -2.33 7.47 13.56
C ALA A 38 -2.73 8.78 14.27
N SER A 39 -1.76 9.62 14.63
CA SER A 39 -1.99 10.93 15.25
C SER A 39 -2.76 11.87 14.33
N TYR A 40 -2.39 11.92 13.05
CA TYR A 40 -3.10 12.75 12.06
C TYR A 40 -4.57 12.34 11.94
N THR A 41 -4.85 11.05 11.76
CA THR A 41 -6.23 10.59 11.60
C THR A 41 -7.06 10.83 12.85
N ALA A 42 -6.49 10.61 14.04
CA ALA A 42 -7.15 10.89 15.30
C ALA A 42 -7.45 12.39 15.49
N SER A 43 -6.53 13.30 15.09
CA SER A 43 -6.73 14.75 15.23
C SER A 43 -7.77 15.33 14.26
N HIS A 44 -8.20 14.54 13.25
CA HIS A 44 -9.19 14.95 12.26
C HIS A 44 -10.46 14.10 12.28
N ASP A 45 -10.70 13.31 13.34
CA ASP A 45 -11.85 12.41 13.47
C ASP A 45 -12.02 11.44 12.29
N LEU A 46 -10.90 10.98 11.69
CA LEU A 46 -10.88 10.02 10.61
C LEU A 46 -10.60 8.61 11.12
N ALA A 47 -11.38 7.63 10.71
CA ALA A 47 -11.06 6.24 10.95
C ALA A 47 -9.87 5.81 10.07
N LEU A 48 -8.80 5.28 10.67
CA LEU A 48 -7.66 4.74 9.94
C LEU A 48 -7.87 3.25 9.66
N ARG A 49 -7.91 2.87 8.38
CA ARG A 49 -7.96 1.47 7.92
C ARG A 49 -6.83 1.23 6.90
N PRO A 50 -5.58 1.13 7.34
CA PRO A 50 -4.42 1.13 6.46
C PRO A 50 -4.43 -0.03 5.47
N HIS A 51 -3.85 0.20 4.28
CA HIS A 51 -3.78 -0.80 3.23
C HIS A 51 -2.51 -1.64 3.35
N VAL A 52 -2.67 -2.94 3.62
CA VAL A 52 -1.56 -3.88 3.89
C VAL A 52 -0.78 -4.30 2.64
N LYS A 53 -1.29 -4.02 1.42
CA LYS A 53 -0.63 -4.41 0.16
C LYS A 53 0.81 -3.89 0.03
N THR A 54 1.16 -2.84 0.78
CA THR A 54 2.49 -2.25 0.77
C THR A 54 3.49 -3.10 1.55
N HIS A 55 3.12 -3.57 2.73
CA HIS A 55 4.04 -4.31 3.61
C HIS A 55 3.79 -5.83 3.63
N LYS A 56 2.57 -6.29 3.40
CA LYS A 56 2.19 -7.72 3.29
C LYS A 56 2.62 -8.60 4.47
N THR A 57 2.83 -8.01 5.65
CA THR A 57 3.31 -8.72 6.84
C THR A 57 2.38 -8.49 8.04
N PRO A 58 1.94 -9.56 8.74
CA PRO A 58 1.16 -9.46 9.97
C PRO A 58 1.84 -8.62 11.06
N TRP A 59 3.18 -8.63 11.12
CA TRP A 59 3.94 -7.88 12.12
C TRP A 59 3.66 -6.36 12.07
N ILE A 60 3.65 -5.75 10.88
CA ILE A 60 3.29 -4.32 10.71
C ILE A 60 1.78 -4.14 10.91
N GLY A 61 0.95 -5.06 10.40
CA GLY A 61 -0.51 -5.02 10.59
C GLY A 61 -0.91 -4.97 12.08
N ALA A 62 -0.26 -5.78 12.93
CA ALA A 62 -0.46 -5.77 14.37
C ALA A 62 -0.10 -4.41 15.01
N ARG A 63 0.98 -3.77 14.56
CA ARG A 63 1.36 -2.42 15.03
C ARG A 63 0.37 -1.36 14.63
N GLN A 64 -0.13 -1.42 13.40
CA GLN A 64 -1.19 -0.51 12.95
C GLN A 64 -2.47 -0.66 13.78
N ALA A 65 -2.86 -1.90 14.09
CA ALA A 65 -4.00 -2.18 14.97
C ALA A 65 -3.77 -1.65 16.39
N ALA A 66 -2.57 -1.85 16.95
CA ALA A 66 -2.19 -1.34 18.28
C ALA A 66 -2.19 0.21 18.36
N LEU A 67 -1.97 0.89 17.23
CA LEU A 67 -2.02 2.35 17.12
C LEU A 67 -3.44 2.89 16.81
N GLY A 68 -4.48 2.05 16.91
CA GLY A 68 -5.86 2.47 16.78
C GLY A 68 -6.46 2.37 15.38
N ALA A 69 -5.83 1.63 14.46
CA ALA A 69 -6.48 1.31 13.19
C ALA A 69 -7.78 0.52 13.45
N VAL A 70 -8.90 0.95 12.84
CA VAL A 70 -10.23 0.33 13.02
C VAL A 70 -10.34 -1.06 12.37
N GLY A 71 -9.37 -1.43 11.58
CA GLY A 71 -9.24 -2.67 10.85
C GLY A 71 -8.16 -2.53 9.77
N LEU A 72 -8.00 -3.53 8.92
CA LEU A 72 -7.00 -3.54 7.85
C LEU A 72 -7.66 -3.62 6.47
N THR A 73 -7.05 -2.99 5.47
CA THR A 73 -7.48 -3.08 4.07
C THR A 73 -6.56 -4.02 3.30
N CYS A 74 -7.13 -5.00 2.64
CA CYS A 74 -6.46 -6.00 1.81
C CYS A 74 -6.83 -5.83 0.33
N ALA A 75 -5.92 -6.16 -0.60
CA ALA A 75 -6.18 -6.19 -2.03
C ALA A 75 -6.55 -7.59 -2.53
N THR A 76 -6.18 -8.64 -1.81
CA THR A 76 -6.37 -10.03 -2.23
C THR A 76 -6.93 -10.90 -1.10
N PRO A 77 -7.56 -12.05 -1.41
CA PRO A 77 -7.94 -13.01 -0.39
C PRO A 77 -6.74 -13.51 0.43
N HIS A 78 -5.57 -13.68 -0.19
CA HIS A 78 -4.36 -14.10 0.51
C HIS A 78 -3.93 -13.08 1.58
N GLU A 79 -3.94 -11.79 1.25
CA GLU A 79 -3.70 -10.75 2.25
C GLU A 79 -4.71 -10.81 3.39
N ALA A 80 -5.99 -11.06 3.09
CA ALA A 80 -7.03 -11.18 4.10
C ALA A 80 -6.83 -12.41 5.01
N GLU A 81 -6.43 -13.55 4.45
CA GLU A 81 -6.10 -14.76 5.20
C GLU A 81 -4.96 -14.51 6.18
N GLU A 82 -3.83 -13.95 5.72
CA GLU A 82 -2.67 -13.65 6.56
C GLU A 82 -2.99 -12.60 7.64
N MET A 83 -3.70 -11.53 7.28
CA MET A 83 -4.04 -10.45 8.23
C MET A 83 -5.12 -10.86 9.23
N SER A 84 -5.90 -11.89 8.96
CA SER A 84 -6.91 -12.41 9.89
C SER A 84 -6.34 -12.90 11.23
N ALA A 85 -5.03 -13.17 11.27
CA ALA A 85 -4.32 -13.54 12.50
C ALA A 85 -4.11 -12.35 13.45
N VAL A 86 -4.16 -11.10 12.95
CA VAL A 86 -3.82 -9.89 13.72
C VAL A 86 -4.91 -8.81 13.70
N ALA A 87 -5.97 -8.98 12.89
CA ALA A 87 -7.07 -8.02 12.79
C ALA A 87 -8.43 -8.73 12.75
N GLY A 88 -9.33 -8.32 13.62
CA GLY A 88 -10.71 -8.80 13.65
C GLY A 88 -11.66 -8.10 12.67
N ASP A 89 -11.21 -7.08 11.95
CA ASP A 89 -11.98 -6.34 10.93
C ASP A 89 -11.13 -6.17 9.66
N ILE A 90 -11.60 -6.74 8.55
CA ILE A 90 -10.88 -6.75 7.28
C ILE A 90 -11.79 -6.22 6.17
N LEU A 91 -11.28 -5.23 5.46
CA LEU A 91 -11.83 -4.74 4.20
C LEU A 91 -11.04 -5.31 3.02
N VAL A 92 -11.70 -6.00 2.10
CA VAL A 92 -11.10 -6.34 0.80
C VAL A 92 -11.51 -5.28 -0.21
N ALA A 93 -10.60 -4.34 -0.49
CA ALA A 93 -10.81 -3.22 -1.42
C ALA A 93 -10.57 -3.66 -2.88
N TYR A 94 -11.28 -4.68 -3.29
CA TYR A 94 -11.26 -5.26 -4.64
C TYR A 94 -12.55 -6.06 -4.86
N PRO A 95 -13.24 -5.92 -6.01
CA PRO A 95 -14.43 -6.70 -6.30
C PRO A 95 -14.13 -8.22 -6.30
N PRO A 96 -14.68 -9.01 -5.36
CA PRO A 96 -14.32 -10.41 -5.20
C PRO A 96 -15.09 -11.30 -6.18
N VAL A 97 -14.82 -11.17 -7.46
CA VAL A 97 -15.45 -11.95 -8.53
C VAL A 97 -14.71 -13.27 -8.75
N GLY A 98 -15.48 -14.34 -8.94
CA GLY A 98 -15.00 -15.70 -9.19
C GLY A 98 -15.08 -16.62 -7.95
N SER A 99 -15.51 -17.85 -8.17
CA SER A 99 -15.82 -18.82 -7.10
C SER A 99 -14.61 -19.13 -6.19
N GLY A 100 -13.40 -19.17 -6.74
CA GLY A 100 -12.18 -19.43 -5.95
C GLY A 100 -11.90 -18.33 -4.94
N ARG A 101 -12.02 -17.06 -5.34
CA ARG A 101 -11.83 -15.91 -4.43
C ARG A 101 -12.91 -15.86 -3.37
N LEU A 102 -14.17 -16.03 -3.75
CA LEU A 102 -15.29 -16.06 -2.84
C LEU A 102 -15.15 -17.19 -1.82
N LYS A 103 -14.75 -18.39 -2.25
CA LYS A 103 -14.50 -19.52 -1.34
C LYS A 103 -13.43 -19.19 -0.30
N ARG A 104 -12.31 -18.60 -0.69
CA ARG A 104 -11.24 -18.20 0.25
C ARG A 104 -11.74 -17.16 1.26
N LEU A 105 -12.43 -16.11 0.82
CA LEU A 105 -12.97 -15.08 1.70
C LEU A 105 -14.03 -15.62 2.68
N MET A 106 -14.88 -16.53 2.21
CA MET A 106 -15.87 -17.17 3.08
C MET A 106 -15.22 -18.13 4.09
N GLY A 107 -14.01 -18.63 3.80
CA GLY A 107 -13.21 -19.48 4.70
C GLY A 107 -12.43 -18.73 5.78
N LEU A 108 -12.43 -17.39 5.79
CA LEU A 108 -11.80 -16.63 6.87
C LEU A 108 -12.42 -16.98 8.24
N PRO A 109 -11.66 -16.89 9.35
CA PRO A 109 -12.18 -17.19 10.69
C PRO A 109 -13.51 -16.48 10.96
N SER A 110 -14.44 -17.13 11.64
CA SER A 110 -15.80 -16.61 11.88
C SER A 110 -15.82 -15.33 12.73
N GLY A 111 -14.81 -15.14 13.58
CA GLY A 111 -14.64 -13.90 14.35
C GLY A 111 -14.18 -12.69 13.55
N VAL A 112 -13.76 -12.87 12.29
CA VAL A 112 -13.34 -11.77 11.45
C VAL A 112 -14.56 -11.13 10.79
N ARG A 113 -14.77 -9.84 11.04
CA ARG A 113 -15.75 -9.00 10.35
C ARG A 113 -15.22 -8.67 8.95
N LEU A 114 -15.79 -9.30 7.93
CA LEU A 114 -15.41 -9.09 6.54
C LEU A 114 -16.28 -8.00 5.91
N THR A 115 -15.63 -7.05 5.25
CA THR A 115 -16.25 -6.09 4.33
C THR A 115 -15.56 -6.19 2.97
N VAL A 116 -16.30 -5.97 1.87
CA VAL A 116 -15.74 -5.92 0.52
C VAL A 116 -16.19 -4.66 -0.20
N THR A 117 -15.41 -4.20 -1.19
CA THR A 117 -15.89 -3.20 -2.15
C THR A 117 -16.41 -3.89 -3.40
N LEU A 118 -17.48 -3.37 -3.99
CA LEU A 118 -18.02 -3.81 -5.27
C LEU A 118 -18.78 -2.70 -5.99
N ASP A 119 -19.03 -2.91 -7.27
CA ASP A 119 -19.57 -1.89 -8.18
C ASP A 119 -20.60 -2.44 -9.20
N SER A 120 -21.10 -3.66 -9.01
CA SER A 120 -22.03 -4.26 -9.96
C SER A 120 -23.03 -5.22 -9.31
N ALA A 121 -24.23 -5.30 -9.89
CA ALA A 121 -25.27 -6.22 -9.45
C ALA A 121 -24.83 -7.69 -9.52
N ALA A 122 -24.03 -8.05 -10.53
CA ALA A 122 -23.51 -9.40 -10.68
C ALA A 122 -22.55 -9.76 -9.53
N ALA A 123 -21.70 -8.82 -9.09
CA ALA A 123 -20.82 -9.00 -7.94
C ALA A 123 -21.63 -9.12 -6.63
N VAL A 124 -22.69 -8.32 -6.45
CA VAL A 124 -23.61 -8.45 -5.31
C VAL A 124 -24.21 -9.84 -5.25
N GLN A 125 -24.76 -10.33 -6.37
CA GLN A 125 -25.43 -11.63 -6.40
C GLN A 125 -24.44 -12.77 -6.08
N GLY A 126 -23.27 -12.77 -6.72
CA GLY A 126 -22.23 -13.79 -6.47
C GLY A 126 -21.76 -13.80 -5.02
N LEU A 127 -21.57 -12.61 -4.42
CA LEU A 127 -21.18 -12.49 -3.02
C LEU A 127 -22.31 -12.98 -2.08
N ALA A 128 -23.56 -12.60 -2.35
CA ALA A 128 -24.72 -12.99 -1.56
C ALA A 128 -24.91 -14.51 -1.53
N ASP A 129 -24.74 -15.17 -2.67
CA ASP A 129 -24.88 -16.62 -2.80
C ASP A 129 -23.75 -17.34 -2.02
N ALA A 130 -22.50 -16.86 -2.16
CA ALA A 130 -21.37 -17.40 -1.43
C ALA A 130 -21.50 -17.20 0.10
N ALA A 131 -21.90 -16.01 0.54
CA ALA A 131 -22.10 -15.66 1.93
C ALA A 131 -23.24 -16.48 2.57
N ARG A 132 -24.35 -16.67 1.84
CA ARG A 132 -25.49 -17.52 2.26
C ARG A 132 -25.06 -18.98 2.40
N ALA A 133 -24.34 -19.51 1.43
CA ALA A 133 -23.82 -20.89 1.47
C ALA A 133 -22.88 -21.11 2.65
N ALA A 134 -22.06 -20.12 2.98
CA ALA A 134 -21.14 -20.16 4.12
C ALA A 134 -21.79 -19.76 5.46
N ARG A 135 -23.07 -19.38 5.49
CA ARG A 135 -23.78 -18.85 6.66
C ARG A 135 -23.04 -17.69 7.32
N ARG A 136 -22.48 -16.79 6.49
CA ARG A 136 -21.67 -15.65 6.91
C ARG A 136 -22.38 -14.35 6.51
N GLN A 137 -22.37 -13.36 7.39
CA GLN A 137 -22.74 -12.00 7.02
C GLN A 137 -21.50 -11.24 6.54
N VAL A 138 -21.62 -10.52 5.42
CA VAL A 138 -20.54 -9.77 4.80
C VAL A 138 -20.95 -8.32 4.60
N GLY A 139 -20.11 -7.40 5.06
CA GLY A 139 -20.28 -5.97 4.83
C GLY A 139 -19.93 -5.60 3.38
N VAL A 140 -20.61 -4.57 2.87
CA VAL A 140 -20.38 -4.07 1.51
C VAL A 140 -20.24 -2.56 1.53
N TYR A 141 -19.14 -2.08 0.93
CA TYR A 141 -19.02 -0.71 0.43
C TYR A 141 -19.29 -0.70 -1.07
N VAL A 142 -20.16 0.18 -1.53
CA VAL A 142 -20.35 0.41 -2.97
C VAL A 142 -19.28 1.39 -3.45
N GLU A 143 -18.49 0.98 -4.46
CA GLU A 143 -17.40 1.80 -4.97
C GLU A 143 -17.91 2.77 -6.04
N LEU A 144 -17.56 4.08 -5.88
CA LEU A 144 -17.79 5.14 -6.86
C LEU A 144 -16.46 5.55 -7.51
N ASP A 145 -16.49 5.81 -8.80
CA ASP A 145 -15.35 6.37 -9.54
C ASP A 145 -15.42 7.91 -9.54
N PHE A 146 -14.57 8.53 -8.77
CA PHE A 146 -14.39 9.99 -8.77
C PHE A 146 -13.20 10.44 -9.63
N GLY A 147 -12.86 9.69 -10.67
CA GLY A 147 -11.88 10.09 -11.68
C GLY A 147 -10.72 9.13 -11.91
N MET A 148 -10.61 8.03 -11.14
CA MET A 148 -9.56 7.02 -11.34
C MET A 148 -9.78 6.17 -12.61
N ARG A 149 -11.03 5.98 -13.03
CA ARG A 149 -11.44 5.21 -14.23
C ARG A 149 -10.89 3.79 -14.23
N ARG A 150 -11.00 3.12 -13.09
CA ARG A 150 -10.50 1.75 -12.92
C ARG A 150 -11.59 0.78 -12.53
N VAL A 151 -12.25 1.03 -11.44
CA VAL A 151 -13.42 0.34 -10.88
C VAL A 151 -14.30 1.37 -10.19
N GLY A 152 -15.53 1.00 -9.89
CA GLY A 152 -16.52 1.88 -9.30
C GLY A 152 -17.56 2.36 -10.32
N VAL A 153 -18.78 2.56 -9.87
CA VAL A 153 -19.85 3.11 -10.71
C VAL A 153 -19.62 4.60 -10.96
N ALA A 154 -20.07 5.06 -12.13
CA ALA A 154 -19.84 6.43 -12.57
C ALA A 154 -20.81 7.44 -11.92
N THR A 155 -21.99 7.00 -11.47
CA THR A 155 -23.02 7.89 -10.94
C THR A 155 -23.49 7.50 -9.55
N ALA A 156 -23.92 8.47 -8.77
CA ALA A 156 -24.55 8.22 -7.48
C ALA A 156 -25.86 7.42 -7.61
N GLY A 157 -26.59 7.56 -8.73
CA GLY A 157 -27.79 6.78 -9.02
C GLY A 157 -27.48 5.28 -9.09
N ASP A 158 -26.49 4.89 -9.88
CA ASP A 158 -26.07 3.49 -9.98
C ASP A 158 -25.59 2.95 -8.61
N ALA A 159 -24.88 3.78 -7.83
CA ALA A 159 -24.42 3.39 -6.49
C ALA A 159 -25.61 3.17 -5.53
N ILE A 160 -26.65 4.00 -5.59
CA ILE A 160 -27.88 3.86 -4.79
C ILE A 160 -28.61 2.58 -5.16
N ASP A 161 -28.71 2.25 -6.45
CA ASP A 161 -29.38 1.03 -6.89
C ASP A 161 -28.63 -0.23 -6.41
N ILE A 162 -27.29 -0.21 -6.44
CA ILE A 162 -26.48 -1.30 -5.87
C ILE A 162 -26.65 -1.37 -4.35
N ALA A 163 -26.67 -0.23 -3.65
CA ALA A 163 -26.86 -0.20 -2.19
C ALA A 163 -28.22 -0.79 -1.80
N ARG A 164 -29.27 -0.46 -2.53
CA ARG A 164 -30.61 -1.04 -2.35
C ARG A 164 -30.63 -2.54 -2.64
N LEU A 165 -29.97 -2.97 -3.72
CA LEU A 165 -29.84 -4.40 -4.03
C LEU A 165 -29.11 -5.15 -2.90
N VAL A 166 -28.02 -4.61 -2.37
CA VAL A 166 -27.33 -5.18 -1.20
C VAL A 166 -28.29 -5.30 -0.01
N ALA A 167 -29.08 -4.29 0.28
CA ALA A 167 -30.03 -4.29 1.39
C ALA A 167 -31.15 -5.35 1.26
N THR A 168 -31.42 -5.85 0.05
CA THR A 168 -32.37 -6.96 -0.15
C THR A 168 -31.77 -8.33 0.16
N GLN A 169 -30.46 -8.44 0.31
CA GLN A 169 -29.74 -9.71 0.52
C GLN A 169 -29.51 -9.95 2.01
N SER A 170 -30.19 -10.92 2.61
CA SER A 170 -30.09 -11.22 4.05
C SER A 170 -28.70 -11.60 4.54
N SER A 171 -27.82 -12.05 3.64
CA SER A 171 -26.42 -12.41 3.94
C SER A 171 -25.44 -11.23 3.76
N LEU A 172 -25.92 -10.05 3.32
CA LEU A 172 -25.10 -8.88 3.13
C LEU A 172 -25.57 -7.72 4.00
N GLU A 173 -24.66 -6.82 4.31
CA GLU A 173 -24.91 -5.58 5.06
C GLU A 173 -24.31 -4.40 4.30
N TYR A 174 -25.15 -3.47 3.83
CA TYR A 174 -24.65 -2.22 3.28
C TYR A 174 -24.03 -1.36 4.40
N ARG A 175 -22.76 -0.98 4.24
CA ARG A 175 -21.97 -0.23 5.23
C ARG A 175 -21.54 1.15 4.77
N GLY A 176 -21.79 1.52 3.52
CA GLY A 176 -21.44 2.82 2.99
C GLY A 176 -20.85 2.76 1.59
N ILE A 177 -20.12 3.82 1.24
CA ILE A 177 -19.48 3.96 -0.08
C ILE A 177 -17.97 3.97 0.02
N ALA A 178 -17.31 3.59 -1.07
CA ALA A 178 -15.86 3.66 -1.18
C ALA A 178 -15.43 4.39 -2.45
N PHE A 179 -14.23 4.97 -2.44
CA PHE A 179 -13.58 5.54 -3.61
C PHE A 179 -12.05 5.48 -3.48
N TYR A 180 -11.33 5.58 -4.61
CA TYR A 180 -9.89 5.65 -4.60
C TYR A 180 -9.38 6.81 -5.48
N PRO A 181 -8.75 7.86 -4.88
CA PRO A 181 -8.31 9.05 -5.61
C PRO A 181 -6.89 8.88 -6.20
N GLY A 182 -6.56 7.71 -6.75
CA GLY A 182 -5.23 7.39 -7.27
C GLY A 182 -4.84 8.13 -8.54
N HIS A 183 -5.74 8.89 -9.13
CA HIS A 183 -5.47 9.79 -10.25
C HIS A 183 -4.86 11.13 -9.81
N ILE A 184 -5.00 11.51 -8.52
CA ILE A 184 -4.37 12.71 -7.97
C ILE A 184 -2.90 12.39 -7.69
N ARG A 185 -2.03 12.75 -8.64
CA ARG A 185 -0.60 12.46 -8.64
C ARG A 185 0.28 13.71 -8.76
N SER A 186 -0.31 14.89 -8.66
CA SER A 186 0.43 16.15 -8.56
C SER A 186 1.10 16.27 -7.19
N GLY A 187 2.15 17.09 -7.11
CA GLY A 187 2.77 17.43 -5.82
C GLY A 187 1.73 17.98 -4.83
N VAL A 188 1.89 17.70 -3.55
CA VAL A 188 0.90 18.06 -2.51
C VAL A 188 0.55 19.54 -2.53
N ALA A 189 1.53 20.41 -2.77
CA ALA A 189 1.31 21.87 -2.91
C ALA A 189 0.45 22.27 -4.12
N MET A 190 0.23 21.38 -5.07
CA MET A 190 -0.54 21.63 -6.30
C MET A 190 -1.88 20.87 -6.33
N GLN A 191 -2.32 20.29 -5.21
CA GLN A 191 -3.53 19.47 -5.16
C GLN A 191 -4.81 20.23 -4.86
N ASP A 192 -4.77 21.55 -4.64
CA ASP A 192 -5.93 22.33 -4.16
C ASP A 192 -7.17 22.16 -5.02
N GLU A 193 -7.05 22.30 -6.34
CA GLU A 193 -8.18 22.15 -7.26
C GLU A 193 -8.70 20.69 -7.29
N ALA A 194 -7.78 19.71 -7.32
CA ALA A 194 -8.14 18.30 -7.35
C ALA A 194 -8.84 17.85 -6.07
N ILE A 195 -8.35 18.28 -4.90
CA ILE A 195 -8.99 17.99 -3.60
C ILE A 195 -10.34 18.71 -3.49
N ALA A 196 -10.42 20.00 -3.91
CA ALA A 196 -11.69 20.72 -3.90
C ALA A 196 -12.73 20.08 -4.84
N ARG A 197 -12.31 19.57 -6.01
CA ARG A 197 -13.18 18.81 -6.90
C ARG A 197 -13.64 17.51 -6.25
N LEU A 198 -12.72 16.72 -5.72
CA LEU A 198 -13.05 15.47 -5.04
C LEU A 198 -14.05 15.69 -3.89
N ARG A 199 -13.84 16.74 -3.09
CA ARG A 199 -14.79 17.13 -2.02
C ARG A 199 -16.19 17.41 -2.56
N ARG A 200 -16.30 18.17 -3.68
CA ARG A 200 -17.61 18.45 -4.31
C ARG A 200 -18.28 17.17 -4.80
N ASP A 201 -17.51 16.28 -5.44
CA ASP A 201 -18.03 15.02 -5.98
C ASP A 201 -18.53 14.10 -4.87
N VAL A 202 -17.77 13.98 -3.77
CA VAL A 202 -18.18 13.24 -2.56
C VAL A 202 -19.42 13.84 -1.91
N ALA A 203 -19.48 15.17 -1.76
CA ALA A 203 -20.64 15.86 -1.20
C ALA A 203 -21.89 15.66 -2.05
N ALA A 204 -21.78 15.79 -3.38
CA ALA A 204 -22.89 15.58 -4.31
C ALA A 204 -23.42 14.13 -4.27
N ALA A 205 -22.51 13.15 -4.17
CA ALA A 205 -22.89 11.76 -3.99
C ALA A 205 -23.66 11.56 -2.68
N ARG A 206 -23.14 12.07 -1.56
CA ARG A 206 -23.81 11.99 -0.25
C ARG A 206 -25.20 12.62 -0.28
N GLU A 207 -25.35 13.83 -0.84
CA GLU A 207 -26.65 14.48 -0.99
C GLU A 207 -27.63 13.66 -1.84
N ALA A 208 -27.15 12.97 -2.90
CA ALA A 208 -28.00 12.10 -3.71
C ALA A 208 -28.49 10.89 -2.90
N PHE A 209 -27.64 10.29 -2.09
CA PHE A 209 -28.02 9.21 -1.17
C PHE A 209 -29.04 9.67 -0.13
N ASP A 210 -28.81 10.85 0.49
CA ASP A 210 -29.74 11.45 1.47
C ASP A 210 -31.11 11.69 0.84
N ARG A 211 -31.19 12.26 -0.38
CA ARG A 211 -32.44 12.45 -1.12
C ARG A 211 -33.14 11.14 -1.47
N ALA A 212 -32.37 10.07 -1.67
CA ALA A 212 -32.91 8.74 -1.96
C ALA A 212 -33.34 7.95 -0.70
N GLY A 213 -33.16 8.53 0.50
CA GLY A 213 -33.44 7.90 1.77
C GLY A 213 -32.50 6.73 2.11
N VAL A 214 -31.28 6.72 1.54
CA VAL A 214 -30.26 5.68 1.78
C VAL A 214 -29.13 6.30 2.62
N ALA A 215 -29.00 5.86 3.86
CA ALA A 215 -27.93 6.33 4.73
C ALA A 215 -26.54 5.95 4.18
N VAL A 216 -25.54 6.79 4.41
CA VAL A 216 -24.12 6.50 4.10
C VAL A 216 -23.31 6.51 5.41
N PRO A 217 -23.29 5.39 6.15
CA PRO A 217 -22.62 5.33 7.46
C PRO A 217 -21.10 5.59 7.37
N VAL A 218 -20.46 5.09 6.30
CA VAL A 218 -19.01 5.24 6.07
C VAL A 218 -18.76 5.74 4.66
N ILE A 219 -17.88 6.73 4.54
CA ILE A 219 -17.29 7.19 3.28
C ILE A 219 -15.81 6.84 3.33
N SER A 220 -15.44 5.73 2.70
CA SER A 220 -14.10 5.15 2.77
C SER A 220 -13.27 5.53 1.55
N GLY A 221 -12.15 6.25 1.74
CA GLY A 221 -11.35 6.77 0.61
C GLY A 221 -9.88 6.97 0.95
N GLY A 222 -9.21 7.77 0.13
CA GLY A 222 -7.84 8.21 0.38
C GLY A 222 -6.73 7.34 -0.22
N SER A 223 -5.56 7.94 -0.31
CA SER A 223 -4.30 7.37 -0.79
C SER A 223 -3.15 8.01 -0.02
N THR A 224 -1.91 7.49 -0.10
CA THR A 224 -0.77 8.13 0.56
C THR A 224 -0.47 9.53 -0.03
N PRO A 225 -0.46 9.77 -1.36
CA PRO A 225 -0.24 11.10 -1.92
C PRO A 225 -1.23 12.17 -1.46
N THR A 226 -2.47 11.80 -1.14
CA THR A 226 -3.49 12.71 -0.63
C THR A 226 -3.74 12.56 0.88
N GLY A 227 -2.91 11.76 1.56
CA GLY A 227 -3.15 11.31 2.93
C GLY A 227 -3.30 12.46 3.93
N TRP A 228 -2.41 13.45 3.88
CA TRP A 228 -2.41 14.61 4.79
C TRP A 228 -3.52 15.64 4.49
N ARG A 229 -4.28 15.43 3.45
CA ARG A 229 -5.43 16.25 3.05
C ARG A 229 -6.74 15.46 3.04
N ALA A 230 -6.72 14.24 3.57
CA ALA A 230 -7.89 13.36 3.55
C ALA A 230 -9.11 13.95 4.29
N HIS A 231 -8.89 14.72 5.36
CA HIS A 231 -9.94 15.43 6.12
C HIS A 231 -10.70 16.49 5.28
N GLU A 232 -10.10 16.97 4.19
CA GLU A 232 -10.75 17.92 3.28
C GLU A 232 -11.68 17.27 2.26
N THR A 233 -11.60 15.94 2.07
CA THR A 233 -12.29 15.24 0.98
C THR A 233 -13.73 14.83 1.30
N GLY A 234 -14.13 14.90 2.57
CA GLY A 234 -15.42 14.37 3.03
C GLY A 234 -15.41 12.86 3.35
N ALA A 235 -14.24 12.22 3.29
CA ALA A 235 -14.08 10.85 3.77
C ALA A 235 -14.21 10.79 5.29
N THR A 236 -14.77 9.68 5.80
CA THR A 236 -14.85 9.36 7.24
C THR A 236 -13.88 8.24 7.63
N GLU A 237 -13.41 7.48 6.65
CA GLU A 237 -12.42 6.41 6.78
C GLU A 237 -11.35 6.55 5.69
N VAL A 238 -10.07 6.36 6.05
CA VAL A 238 -8.95 6.54 5.13
C VAL A 238 -8.07 5.29 5.04
N ARG A 239 -7.57 4.99 3.81
CA ARG A 239 -6.86 3.76 3.49
C ARG A 239 -5.46 3.97 2.90
N PRO A 240 -4.58 4.79 3.50
CA PRO A 240 -3.21 4.94 3.01
C PRO A 240 -2.45 3.61 3.17
N GLY A 241 -1.52 3.32 2.26
CA GLY A 241 -0.68 2.13 2.33
C GLY A 241 0.81 2.45 2.35
N THR A 242 1.29 3.18 1.33
CA THR A 242 2.72 3.45 1.12
C THR A 242 3.35 4.25 2.27
N TYR A 243 2.56 5.01 3.03
CA TYR A 243 3.02 5.83 4.15
C TYR A 243 3.88 5.08 5.19
N VAL A 244 3.70 3.77 5.33
CA VAL A 244 4.46 2.97 6.31
C VAL A 244 5.95 2.98 6.01
N PHE A 245 6.30 2.92 4.73
CA PHE A 245 7.68 2.91 4.25
C PHE A 245 8.08 4.19 3.55
N ASN A 246 7.14 4.85 2.89
CA ASN A 246 7.36 5.89 1.91
C ASN A 246 8.34 5.43 0.80
N ASP A 247 8.53 6.20 -0.23
CA ASP A 247 9.38 5.89 -1.36
C ASP A 247 9.76 7.17 -2.12
N ARG A 248 10.57 7.03 -3.16
CA ARG A 248 10.99 8.16 -3.98
C ARG A 248 9.80 8.94 -4.54
N THR A 249 8.76 8.24 -5.01
CA THR A 249 7.56 8.90 -5.54
C THR A 249 6.86 9.73 -4.49
N THR A 250 6.63 9.20 -3.29
CA THR A 250 5.94 9.93 -2.21
C THR A 250 6.75 11.12 -1.71
N ALA A 251 8.08 11.00 -1.64
CA ALA A 251 8.95 12.11 -1.26
C ALA A 251 8.96 13.22 -2.33
N MET A 252 9.07 12.88 -3.60
CA MET A 252 9.05 13.87 -4.69
C MET A 252 7.70 14.57 -4.85
N LEU A 253 6.61 13.91 -4.51
CA LEU A 253 5.29 14.54 -4.45
C LEU A 253 5.09 15.43 -3.20
N GLY A 254 6.05 15.45 -2.29
CA GLY A 254 5.96 16.20 -1.03
C GLY A 254 4.95 15.59 -0.03
N ALA A 255 4.58 14.33 -0.21
CA ALA A 255 3.72 13.62 0.75
C ALA A 255 4.50 13.14 1.98
N CYS A 256 5.82 13.14 1.92
CA CYS A 256 6.76 12.87 3.00
C CYS A 256 8.10 13.57 2.72
N SER A 257 8.98 13.60 3.69
CA SER A 257 10.40 13.97 3.51
C SER A 257 11.23 12.75 3.09
N TRP A 258 12.46 12.96 2.63
CA TRP A 258 13.41 11.88 2.37
C TRP A 258 13.75 11.08 3.63
N ASP A 259 13.76 11.73 4.79
CA ASP A 259 14.00 11.07 6.07
C ASP A 259 12.85 10.16 6.53
N ASP A 260 11.69 10.27 5.89
CA ASP A 260 10.55 9.41 6.15
C ASP A 260 10.58 8.12 5.30
N CYS A 261 11.52 7.99 4.34
CA CYS A 261 11.69 6.77 3.55
C CYS A 261 12.32 5.68 4.41
N ALA A 262 11.49 4.81 4.97
CA ALA A 262 11.92 3.75 5.87
C ALA A 262 12.45 2.51 5.14
N LEU A 263 12.00 2.25 3.90
CA LEU A 263 12.48 1.10 3.12
C LEU A 263 13.48 1.54 2.06
N SER A 264 14.60 0.84 2.02
CA SER A 264 15.61 0.94 0.95
C SER A 264 16.10 -0.47 0.57
N VAL A 265 16.75 -0.59 -0.57
CA VAL A 265 17.43 -1.82 -0.97
C VAL A 265 18.93 -1.63 -0.76
N LEU A 266 19.53 -2.48 0.07
CA LEU A 266 20.97 -2.57 0.22
C LEU A 266 21.53 -3.28 -1.02
N ALA A 267 22.56 -2.71 -1.63
CA ALA A 267 23.17 -3.22 -2.85
C ALA A 267 24.68 -3.03 -2.84
N THR A 268 25.39 -3.86 -3.57
CA THR A 268 26.85 -3.79 -3.69
C THR A 268 27.25 -3.26 -5.07
N VAL A 269 28.20 -2.34 -5.12
CA VAL A 269 28.84 -1.90 -6.38
C VAL A 269 29.69 -3.05 -6.92
N VAL A 270 29.26 -3.60 -8.06
CA VAL A 270 29.92 -4.77 -8.68
C VAL A 270 30.83 -4.39 -9.85
N SER A 271 30.70 -3.18 -10.41
CA SER A 271 31.56 -2.71 -11.48
C SER A 271 31.63 -1.18 -11.57
N THR A 272 32.84 -0.68 -11.87
CA THR A 272 33.11 0.73 -12.19
C THR A 272 33.88 0.86 -13.52
N ALA A 273 33.86 -0.19 -14.35
CA ALA A 273 34.69 -0.30 -15.56
C ALA A 273 34.28 0.65 -16.67
N VAL A 274 33.02 1.11 -16.70
CA VAL A 274 32.52 2.04 -17.72
C VAL A 274 32.61 3.48 -17.21
N PRO A 275 33.31 4.39 -17.87
CA PRO A 275 33.42 5.78 -17.41
C PRO A 275 32.05 6.47 -17.24
N GLY A 276 31.88 7.23 -16.17
CA GLY A 276 30.65 7.96 -15.84
C GLY A 276 29.50 7.07 -15.35
N GLN A 277 29.78 5.80 -15.05
CA GLN A 277 28.80 4.82 -14.63
C GLN A 277 29.36 3.89 -13.57
N ALA A 278 28.52 3.47 -12.62
CA ALA A 278 28.76 2.30 -11.80
C ALA A 278 27.61 1.30 -11.95
N VAL A 279 27.85 0.06 -11.60
CA VAL A 279 26.86 -1.02 -11.64
C VAL A 279 26.70 -1.59 -10.25
N ILE A 280 25.46 -1.73 -9.80
CA ILE A 280 25.10 -2.42 -8.56
C ILE A 280 24.38 -3.74 -8.87
N ASP A 281 24.40 -4.68 -7.94
CA ASP A 281 23.73 -5.99 -8.01
C ASP A 281 22.20 -5.92 -7.78
N ALA A 282 21.63 -4.74 -7.62
CA ALA A 282 20.19 -4.52 -7.51
C ALA A 282 19.58 -4.08 -8.85
N GLY A 283 19.06 -5.03 -9.60
CA GLY A 283 18.34 -4.82 -10.85
C GLY A 283 16.81 -4.82 -10.67
N SER A 284 16.09 -5.09 -11.76
CA SER A 284 14.62 -5.05 -11.75
C SER A 284 13.97 -6.11 -10.87
N LYS A 285 14.68 -7.21 -10.56
CA LYS A 285 14.18 -8.24 -9.63
C LYS A 285 14.28 -7.83 -8.15
N ALA A 286 15.08 -6.81 -7.84
CA ALA A 286 15.18 -6.24 -6.50
C ALA A 286 14.42 -4.91 -6.37
N LEU A 287 14.51 -4.02 -7.37
CA LEU A 287 13.95 -2.67 -7.31
C LEU A 287 12.56 -2.53 -7.98
N GLY A 288 12.16 -3.51 -8.83
CA GLY A 288 11.02 -3.36 -9.72
C GLY A 288 11.33 -2.42 -10.89
N ARG A 289 10.39 -2.27 -11.82
CA ARG A 289 10.49 -1.36 -12.99
C ARG A 289 9.38 -0.30 -13.01
N GLU A 290 8.87 0.05 -11.86
CA GLU A 290 7.86 1.10 -11.77
C GLU A 290 8.44 2.45 -12.21
N PRO A 291 7.77 3.15 -13.15
CA PRO A 291 8.19 4.48 -13.52
C PRO A 291 8.03 5.44 -12.33
N LEU A 292 8.84 6.47 -12.29
CA LEU A 292 8.64 7.55 -11.35
C LEU A 292 7.35 8.31 -11.71
N HIS A 293 6.50 8.54 -10.71
CA HIS A 293 5.37 9.45 -10.86
C HIS A 293 5.81 10.84 -10.40
N GLY A 294 5.84 11.80 -11.32
CA GLY A 294 6.35 13.15 -11.10
C GLY A 294 7.50 13.50 -12.05
N GLU A 295 8.19 14.59 -11.78
CA GLU A 295 9.37 15.01 -12.53
C GLU A 295 10.58 14.17 -12.15
N GLY A 296 11.39 13.80 -13.12
CA GLY A 296 12.63 13.04 -12.95
C GLY A 296 12.68 11.76 -13.78
N ASP A 297 13.80 11.07 -13.69
CA ASP A 297 14.12 9.88 -14.46
C ASP A 297 14.62 8.73 -13.55
N GLY A 298 14.85 7.57 -14.17
CA GLY A 298 15.42 6.40 -13.53
C GLY A 298 14.44 5.63 -12.61
N PHE A 299 14.98 4.68 -11.85
CA PHE A 299 14.25 3.66 -11.12
C PHE A 299 14.47 3.67 -9.60
N GLY A 300 15.29 4.57 -9.12
CA GLY A 300 15.63 4.78 -7.72
C GLY A 300 16.73 5.81 -7.58
N ILE A 301 17.03 6.21 -6.34
CA ILE A 301 18.16 7.10 -6.01
C ILE A 301 18.99 6.51 -4.86
N LEU A 302 20.25 6.88 -4.79
CA LEU A 302 21.07 6.50 -3.63
C LEU A 302 20.71 7.38 -2.42
N MET A 303 20.56 6.74 -1.26
CA MET A 303 20.20 7.44 -0.02
C MET A 303 21.29 8.44 0.40
N ALA A 304 22.57 8.04 0.31
CA ALA A 304 23.71 8.88 0.69
C ALA A 304 24.14 9.86 -0.41
N HIS A 305 23.71 9.63 -1.66
CA HIS A 305 24.07 10.43 -2.83
C HIS A 305 22.79 10.70 -3.66
N PRO A 306 21.91 11.62 -3.23
CA PRO A 306 20.61 11.83 -3.88
C PRO A 306 20.69 12.42 -5.29
N ASP A 307 21.85 12.84 -5.75
CA ASP A 307 22.18 13.22 -7.12
C ASP A 307 22.48 12.01 -8.03
N VAL A 308 22.64 10.80 -7.47
CA VAL A 308 22.92 9.57 -8.20
C VAL A 308 21.63 8.75 -8.36
N VAL A 309 21.18 8.62 -9.60
CA VAL A 309 19.98 7.84 -9.95
C VAL A 309 20.36 6.48 -10.54
N VAL A 310 19.53 5.48 -10.34
CA VAL A 310 19.54 4.22 -11.09
C VAL A 310 18.92 4.51 -12.45
N LYS A 311 19.73 4.92 -13.44
CA LYS A 311 19.29 5.38 -14.78
C LYS A 311 18.74 4.27 -15.66
N GLY A 312 19.11 3.03 -15.39
CA GLY A 312 18.71 1.86 -16.16
C GLY A 312 18.90 0.58 -15.36
N MET A 313 18.24 -0.49 -15.80
CA MET A 313 18.35 -1.80 -15.16
C MET A 313 18.24 -2.92 -16.17
N SER A 314 18.99 -4.00 -15.95
CA SER A 314 18.65 -5.35 -16.36
C SER A 314 18.02 -6.11 -15.19
N GLU A 315 17.96 -7.42 -15.26
CA GLU A 315 17.30 -8.24 -14.22
C GLU A 315 18.04 -8.16 -12.89
N GLU A 316 19.38 -8.34 -12.93
CA GLU A 316 20.23 -8.40 -11.73
C GLU A 316 21.14 -7.16 -11.57
N HIS A 317 21.15 -6.24 -12.53
CA HIS A 317 22.06 -5.09 -12.51
C HIS A 317 21.31 -3.77 -12.55
N GLY A 318 21.66 -2.85 -11.64
CA GLY A 318 21.27 -1.44 -11.67
C GLY A 318 22.43 -0.58 -12.18
N LEU A 319 22.14 0.32 -13.12
CA LEU A 319 23.12 1.22 -13.72
C LEU A 319 23.01 2.59 -13.05
N LEU A 320 24.02 2.98 -12.27
CA LEU A 320 24.11 4.28 -11.61
C LEU A 320 24.64 5.35 -12.55
N ASP A 321 24.00 6.51 -12.59
CA ASP A 321 24.50 7.66 -13.32
C ASP A 321 25.44 8.49 -12.43
N LEU A 322 26.72 8.58 -12.82
CA LEU A 322 27.73 9.36 -12.12
C LEU A 322 28.02 10.72 -12.76
N SER A 323 27.22 11.13 -13.76
CA SER A 323 27.48 12.37 -14.51
C SER A 323 27.24 13.66 -13.69
N ARG A 324 26.50 13.56 -12.59
CA ARG A 324 26.08 14.71 -11.75
C ARG A 324 26.65 14.68 -10.34
N THR A 325 27.63 13.80 -10.10
CA THR A 325 28.19 13.62 -8.74
C THR A 325 29.71 13.61 -8.74
N ASP A 326 30.30 14.06 -7.65
CA ASP A 326 31.72 13.90 -7.37
C ASP A 326 32.05 12.61 -6.62
N TRP A 327 31.05 11.82 -6.22
CA TRP A 327 31.27 10.51 -5.61
C TRP A 327 31.97 9.56 -6.60
N ARG A 328 32.95 8.85 -6.08
CA ARG A 328 33.76 7.89 -6.84
C ARG A 328 33.66 6.51 -6.21
N PRO A 329 32.65 5.72 -6.58
CA PRO A 329 32.43 4.39 -6.00
C PRO A 329 33.60 3.45 -6.29
N VAL A 330 33.82 2.53 -5.35
CA VAL A 330 34.74 1.42 -5.52
C VAL A 330 33.98 0.09 -5.58
N VAL A 331 34.54 -0.89 -6.29
CA VAL A 331 33.95 -2.24 -6.34
C VAL A 331 33.97 -2.85 -4.93
N GLY A 332 32.84 -3.41 -4.51
CA GLY A 332 32.62 -3.92 -3.15
C GLY A 332 31.99 -2.89 -2.19
N GLU A 333 31.88 -1.62 -2.57
CA GLU A 333 31.18 -0.62 -1.77
C GLU A 333 29.69 -0.94 -1.67
N VAL A 334 29.14 -0.85 -0.45
CA VAL A 334 27.73 -1.11 -0.18
C VAL A 334 26.96 0.20 -0.15
N VAL A 335 25.85 0.24 -0.86
CA VAL A 335 24.98 1.42 -1.00
C VAL A 335 23.53 1.10 -0.67
N ARG A 336 22.74 2.11 -0.32
CA ARG A 336 21.29 1.97 -0.09
C ARG A 336 20.53 2.72 -1.17
N VAL A 337 19.63 2.02 -1.87
CA VAL A 337 18.78 2.58 -2.92
C VAL A 337 17.36 2.81 -2.39
N ILE A 338 16.84 4.04 -2.46
CA ILE A 338 15.42 4.33 -2.28
C ILE A 338 14.73 4.07 -3.63
N PRO A 339 13.83 3.06 -3.72
CA PRO A 339 13.17 2.72 -4.98
C PRO A 339 12.08 3.74 -5.34
N ASN A 340 11.67 3.76 -6.62
CA ASN A 340 10.54 4.57 -7.05
C ASN A 340 9.24 4.16 -6.36
N HIS A 341 9.01 2.85 -6.14
CA HIS A 341 7.80 2.35 -5.48
C HIS A 341 8.06 1.10 -4.63
N VAL A 342 7.92 1.25 -3.33
CA VAL A 342 8.22 0.19 -2.34
C VAL A 342 7.31 -1.03 -2.42
N CYS A 343 6.05 -0.89 -2.88
CA CYS A 343 5.12 -2.03 -2.93
C CYS A 343 5.64 -3.17 -3.82
N ILE A 344 6.34 -2.84 -4.90
CA ILE A 344 6.90 -3.84 -5.80
C ILE A 344 8.12 -4.50 -5.18
N VAL A 345 9.00 -3.72 -4.53
CA VAL A 345 10.17 -4.26 -3.81
C VAL A 345 9.73 -5.30 -2.78
N VAL A 346 8.74 -4.96 -1.96
CA VAL A 346 8.17 -5.90 -0.97
C VAL A 346 7.59 -7.14 -1.65
N HIS A 347 6.84 -6.96 -2.75
CA HIS A 347 6.24 -8.10 -3.47
C HIS A 347 7.27 -9.03 -4.10
N LEU A 348 8.44 -8.52 -4.50
CA LEU A 348 9.54 -9.31 -5.06
C LEU A 348 10.37 -10.03 -3.98
N SER A 349 10.26 -9.62 -2.72
CA SER A 349 11.08 -10.11 -1.62
C SER A 349 10.34 -11.16 -0.79
N ASP A 350 11.07 -12.21 -0.36
CA ASP A 350 10.53 -13.21 0.57
C ASP A 350 10.51 -12.70 2.01
N ARG A 351 11.47 -11.83 2.34
CA ARG A 351 11.72 -11.32 3.69
C ARG A 351 12.03 -9.83 3.65
N LEU A 352 11.81 -9.18 4.78
CA LEU A 352 12.25 -7.81 5.06
C LEU A 352 13.15 -7.83 6.28
N THR A 353 14.23 -7.05 6.24
CA THR A 353 15.23 -6.95 7.32
C THR A 353 15.07 -5.63 8.05
N GLY A 354 14.63 -5.67 9.29
CA GLY A 354 14.49 -4.50 10.16
C GLY A 354 15.81 -4.17 10.86
N VAL A 355 16.21 -2.89 10.78
CA VAL A 355 17.45 -2.39 11.35
C VAL A 355 17.23 -1.16 12.22
N ARG A 356 18.11 -0.96 13.22
CA ARG A 356 18.33 0.33 13.90
C ARG A 356 19.80 0.73 13.75
N GLY A 357 20.02 1.88 13.14
CA GLY A 357 21.37 2.23 12.68
C GLY A 357 21.88 1.16 11.70
N ASP A 358 23.04 0.61 11.98
CA ASP A 358 23.70 -0.40 11.15
C ASP A 358 23.56 -1.84 11.71
N VAL A 359 22.65 -2.05 12.68
CA VAL A 359 22.45 -3.34 13.33
C VAL A 359 21.11 -3.94 12.96
N VAL A 360 21.12 -5.20 12.53
CA VAL A 360 19.88 -5.98 12.28
C VAL A 360 19.23 -6.31 13.62
N GLU A 361 18.00 -5.87 13.84
CA GLU A 361 17.21 -6.24 15.01
C GLU A 361 16.33 -7.45 14.76
N GLN A 362 15.75 -7.53 13.57
CA GLN A 362 14.82 -8.62 13.25
C GLN A 362 14.67 -8.81 11.74
N GLU A 363 14.15 -9.97 11.39
CA GLU A 363 13.74 -10.30 10.07
C GLU A 363 12.31 -10.84 10.11
N TRP A 364 11.49 -10.54 9.12
CA TRP A 364 10.15 -11.12 9.00
C TRP A 364 9.80 -11.50 7.58
N ILE A 365 8.96 -12.52 7.46
CA ILE A 365 8.49 -13.03 6.18
C ILE A 365 7.45 -12.07 5.61
N VAL A 366 7.48 -11.86 4.29
CA VAL A 366 6.41 -11.21 3.51
C VAL A 366 5.30 -12.24 3.29
N ALA A 367 4.56 -12.55 4.37
CA ALA A 367 3.65 -13.68 4.44
C ALA A 367 2.55 -13.64 3.35
N ALA A 368 2.02 -12.44 3.05
CA ALA A 368 0.99 -12.25 2.03
C ALA A 368 1.56 -11.99 0.62
N ARG A 369 2.80 -12.44 0.33
CA ARG A 369 3.38 -12.41 -1.00
C ARG A 369 2.65 -13.39 -1.94
N GLY A 370 2.54 -13.04 -3.21
CA GLY A 370 1.80 -13.84 -4.18
C GLY A 370 0.30 -13.49 -4.21
N ARG A 371 -0.54 -14.47 -4.59
CA ARG A 371 -2.00 -14.29 -4.78
C ARG A 371 -2.81 -15.45 -4.21
#